data_f4c10250f6d04587ab609a05a2b5cd1d
#
_entry.id   f4c10250f6d04587ab609a05a2b5cd1d
#
_cell.length_a   1.000
_cell.length_b   1.000
_cell.length_c   1.000
_cell.angle_alpha   90.00
_cell.angle_beta   90.00
_cell.angle_gamma   90.00
#
_symmetry.space_group_name_H-M   'P 1'
#
loop_
_entity.id
_entity.type
_entity.pdbx_description
1 polymer ?
#
loop_
_entity_poly.entity_id
_entity_poly.type
_entity_poly.pdbx_seq_one_letter_code
_entity_poly.pdbx_strand_id
1 'polypeptide(L)'
;NDSTVIGSEMKGLTEIGGNTVFSFTNHTETVSDFYDKIKSDTEFSGKKFSVDILNKGVTKFSEQLLLEEKALSLEKTDAQFAELMNDYQNGIFIFKLQEEEVWNKVTVDSTKLYNFYQMNISKYSLPDRVGYTEIYAKKDSVIKSYYSMLKAGENFDVLAANTERTQVKDKNGKYDLQEVGSTEFSKVVNNLNNLGDYTEPIPSPGGFSILRLDFKAPARLKTFEEAKAEVSGAYQEYESKRL
;
A
#
# COMPACT_ATOMS: atom_id res chain seq x y z
N ASN A 1 38.26 -27.85 24.18
CA ASN A 1 36.82 -28.10 23.88
C ASN A 1 36.07 -26.79 23.87
N ASP A 2 36.49 -25.84 23.03
CA ASP A 2 35.75 -24.59 22.92
C ASP A 2 34.68 -24.68 21.87
N SER A 3 33.43 -24.80 22.35
CA SER A 3 32.24 -24.63 21.54
C SER A 3 31.95 -23.14 21.37
N THR A 4 32.91 -22.39 20.86
CA THR A 4 32.74 -20.98 20.56
C THR A 4 31.76 -20.82 19.43
N VAL A 5 30.73 -20.01 19.63
CA VAL A 5 29.74 -19.67 18.61
C VAL A 5 30.07 -18.31 18.00
N ILE A 6 29.72 -18.13 16.74
CA ILE A 6 29.86 -16.86 16.04
C ILE A 6 28.97 -15.82 16.71
N GLY A 7 29.55 -14.67 17.06
CA GLY A 7 28.84 -13.61 17.82
C GLY A 7 29.23 -13.58 19.31
N SER A 8 29.90 -14.61 19.82
CA SER A 8 30.52 -14.57 21.15
C SER A 8 31.85 -13.78 21.12
N GLU A 9 32.30 -13.31 22.30
CA GLU A 9 33.56 -12.63 22.43
C GLU A 9 34.71 -13.60 22.14
N MET A 10 35.54 -13.28 21.14
CA MET A 10 36.65 -14.13 20.73
C MET A 10 37.96 -13.64 21.37
N LYS A 11 38.51 -14.44 22.30
CA LYS A 11 39.85 -14.22 22.83
C LYS A 11 40.89 -14.43 21.70
N GLY A 12 41.80 -13.47 21.52
CA GLY A 12 42.82 -13.51 20.48
C GLY A 12 42.45 -12.86 19.15
N LEU A 13 41.23 -12.38 18.97
CA LEU A 13 40.86 -11.65 17.76
C LEU A 13 41.68 -10.38 17.56
N THR A 14 42.08 -9.72 18.65
CA THR A 14 42.97 -8.55 18.63
C THR A 14 44.38 -8.87 18.11
N GLU A 15 44.88 -10.09 18.30
CA GLU A 15 46.19 -10.49 17.85
C GLU A 15 46.27 -10.79 16.36
N ILE A 16 45.19 -11.35 15.80
CA ILE A 16 45.11 -11.76 14.39
C ILE A 16 44.19 -10.88 13.55
N GLY A 17 43.48 -9.93 14.16
CA GLY A 17 42.45 -9.14 13.53
C GLY A 17 42.88 -8.36 12.28
N GLY A 18 44.16 -7.95 12.24
CA GLY A 18 44.75 -7.28 11.07
C GLY A 18 45.23 -8.21 9.94
N ASN A 19 45.19 -9.54 10.15
CA ASN A 19 45.62 -10.47 9.10
C ASN A 19 44.58 -10.48 7.95
N THR A 20 45.08 -10.65 6.73
CA THR A 20 44.24 -10.71 5.54
C THR A 20 43.54 -12.06 5.45
N VAL A 21 42.23 -12.05 5.26
CA VAL A 21 41.41 -13.23 4.93
C VAL A 21 41.41 -13.47 3.43
N PHE A 22 41.12 -12.41 2.65
CA PHE A 22 41.26 -12.41 1.19
C PHE A 22 41.49 -10.98 0.69
N SER A 23 42.02 -10.86 -0.52
CA SER A 23 42.19 -9.57 -1.19
C SER A 23 42.01 -9.72 -2.70
N PHE A 24 41.53 -8.67 -3.33
CA PHE A 24 41.40 -8.54 -4.79
C PHE A 24 41.45 -7.06 -5.17
N THR A 25 42.02 -6.78 -6.33
CA THR A 25 42.21 -5.43 -6.93
C THR A 25 42.48 -4.30 -5.91
N ASN A 26 41.44 -3.68 -5.38
CA ASN A 26 41.51 -2.53 -4.48
C ASN A 26 40.90 -2.80 -3.09
N HIS A 27 40.59 -4.05 -2.77
CA HIS A 27 39.95 -4.42 -1.52
C HIS A 27 40.81 -5.47 -0.78
N THR A 28 40.97 -5.26 0.52
CA THR A 28 41.58 -6.23 1.44
C THR A 28 40.65 -6.42 2.61
N GLU A 29 40.14 -7.64 2.78
CA GLU A 29 39.33 -8.02 3.92
C GLU A 29 40.19 -8.58 5.02
N THR A 30 40.15 -7.96 6.20
CA THR A 30 40.85 -8.43 7.37
C THR A 30 40.03 -9.44 8.17
N VAL A 31 40.69 -10.18 9.08
CA VAL A 31 40.00 -11.10 10.00
C VAL A 31 38.98 -10.35 10.87
N SER A 32 39.30 -9.13 11.28
CA SER A 32 38.37 -8.31 12.07
C SER A 32 37.11 -7.94 11.26
N ASP A 33 37.28 -7.42 10.05
CA ASP A 33 36.18 -7.02 9.17
C ASP A 33 35.31 -8.23 8.80
N PHE A 34 35.94 -9.34 8.48
CA PHE A 34 35.26 -10.61 8.18
C PHE A 34 34.44 -11.10 9.38
N TYR A 35 35.02 -11.04 10.60
CA TYR A 35 34.32 -11.45 11.81
C TYR A 35 33.09 -10.56 12.08
N ASP A 36 33.23 -9.26 11.88
CA ASP A 36 32.10 -8.32 12.05
C ASP A 36 30.96 -8.59 11.08
N LYS A 37 31.27 -8.95 9.85
CA LYS A 37 30.27 -9.36 8.85
C LYS A 37 29.60 -10.69 9.23
N ILE A 38 30.38 -11.72 9.57
CA ILE A 38 29.86 -13.06 9.86
C ILE A 38 29.03 -13.08 11.16
N LYS A 39 29.36 -12.27 12.16
CA LYS A 39 28.57 -12.18 13.40
C LYS A 39 27.24 -11.45 13.23
N SER A 40 27.15 -10.52 12.28
CA SER A 40 25.93 -9.74 12.00
C SER A 40 25.03 -10.43 10.96
N ASP A 41 25.52 -11.39 10.21
CA ASP A 41 24.76 -12.11 9.21
C ASP A 41 23.89 -13.20 9.84
N THR A 42 22.59 -13.17 9.57
CA THR A 42 21.61 -14.10 10.14
C THR A 42 21.85 -15.57 9.78
N GLU A 43 22.57 -15.84 8.69
CA GLU A 43 22.91 -17.19 8.28
C GLU A 43 24.01 -17.79 9.16
N PHE A 44 24.92 -16.99 9.71
CA PHE A 44 26.11 -17.46 10.42
C PHE A 44 26.05 -17.18 11.94
N SER A 45 25.41 -16.11 12.34
CA SER A 45 25.31 -15.69 13.75
C SER A 45 24.71 -16.81 14.62
N GLY A 46 25.34 -17.05 15.77
CA GLY A 46 24.92 -18.10 16.71
C GLY A 46 25.32 -19.54 16.31
N LYS A 47 25.92 -19.77 15.14
CA LYS A 47 26.39 -21.09 14.75
C LYS A 47 27.76 -21.41 15.38
N LYS A 48 28.06 -22.72 15.56
CA LYS A 48 29.32 -23.19 16.01
C LYS A 48 30.42 -22.82 15.03
N PHE A 49 31.57 -22.34 15.56
CA PHE A 49 32.73 -22.09 14.78
C PHE A 49 33.28 -23.39 14.17
N SER A 50 33.41 -23.44 12.86
CA SER A 50 34.03 -24.56 12.13
C SER A 50 34.66 -24.08 10.84
N VAL A 51 35.62 -24.83 10.32
CA VAL A 51 36.27 -24.54 9.03
C VAL A 51 35.25 -24.46 7.89
N ASP A 52 34.24 -25.32 7.89
CA ASP A 52 33.18 -25.33 6.87
C ASP A 52 32.35 -24.02 6.90
N ILE A 53 31.95 -23.57 8.09
CA ILE A 53 31.25 -22.32 8.29
C ILE A 53 32.09 -21.12 7.86
N LEU A 54 33.36 -21.11 8.21
CA LEU A 54 34.27 -20.04 7.80
C LEU A 54 34.46 -20.00 6.28
N ASN A 55 34.67 -21.14 5.64
CA ASN A 55 34.79 -21.21 4.18
C ASN A 55 33.51 -20.72 3.47
N LYS A 56 32.33 -21.10 3.97
CA LYS A 56 31.06 -20.59 3.45
C LYS A 56 30.95 -19.07 3.59
N GLY A 57 31.35 -18.53 4.73
CA GLY A 57 31.40 -17.08 4.96
C GLY A 57 32.38 -16.38 4.01
N VAL A 58 33.59 -16.91 3.86
CA VAL A 58 34.59 -16.36 2.94
C VAL A 58 34.04 -16.35 1.50
N THR A 59 33.49 -17.47 1.04
CA THR A 59 32.90 -17.55 -0.31
C THR A 59 31.80 -16.53 -0.48
N LYS A 60 30.81 -16.49 0.42
CA LYS A 60 29.67 -15.58 0.35
C LYS A 60 30.11 -14.11 0.27
N PHE A 61 30.96 -13.67 1.18
CA PHE A 61 31.35 -12.26 1.25
C PHE A 61 32.38 -11.88 0.16
N SER A 62 33.24 -12.79 -0.27
CA SER A 62 34.13 -12.52 -1.40
C SER A 62 33.38 -12.40 -2.71
N GLU A 63 32.38 -13.28 -2.97
CA GLU A 63 31.50 -13.19 -4.14
C GLU A 63 30.69 -11.91 -4.15
N GLN A 64 30.13 -11.50 -3.00
CA GLN A 64 29.37 -10.26 -2.88
C GLN A 64 30.24 -9.04 -3.21
N LEU A 65 31.41 -8.94 -2.63
CA LEU A 65 32.35 -7.83 -2.85
C LEU A 65 32.85 -7.78 -4.31
N LEU A 66 33.13 -8.95 -4.89
CA LEU A 66 33.50 -9.04 -6.32
C LEU A 66 32.39 -8.59 -7.25
N LEU A 67 31.14 -8.94 -6.94
CA LEU A 67 29.98 -8.48 -7.70
C LEU A 67 29.77 -6.97 -7.59
N GLU A 68 29.96 -6.41 -6.38
CA GLU A 68 29.90 -4.96 -6.16
C GLU A 68 30.99 -4.22 -6.95
N GLU A 69 32.24 -4.70 -6.88
CA GLU A 69 33.35 -4.11 -7.66
C GLU A 69 33.07 -4.20 -9.17
N LYS A 70 32.58 -5.36 -9.61
CA LYS A 70 32.22 -5.54 -11.02
C LYS A 70 31.10 -4.60 -11.44
N ALA A 71 30.04 -4.46 -10.62
CA ALA A 71 28.95 -3.54 -10.88
C ALA A 71 29.43 -2.08 -11.00
N LEU A 72 30.27 -1.62 -10.07
CA LEU A 72 30.87 -0.29 -10.13
C LEU A 72 31.81 -0.09 -11.35
N SER A 73 32.41 -1.18 -11.85
CA SER A 73 33.23 -1.11 -13.05
C SER A 73 32.43 -1.04 -14.34
N LEU A 74 31.17 -1.50 -14.35
CA LEU A 74 30.31 -1.50 -15.53
C LEU A 74 30.07 -0.10 -16.09
N GLU A 75 29.94 0.90 -15.22
CA GLU A 75 29.79 2.29 -15.65
C GLU A 75 30.95 2.79 -16.51
N LYS A 76 32.15 2.21 -16.31
CA LYS A 76 33.35 2.55 -17.10
C LYS A 76 33.59 1.65 -18.31
N THR A 77 33.01 0.47 -18.33
CA THR A 77 33.33 -0.57 -19.30
C THR A 77 32.16 -0.93 -20.23
N ASP A 78 30.95 -0.56 -19.86
CA ASP A 78 29.72 -0.81 -20.62
C ASP A 78 29.02 0.53 -20.94
N ALA A 79 29.03 0.91 -22.21
CA ALA A 79 28.48 2.19 -22.65
C ALA A 79 26.95 2.30 -22.42
N GLN A 80 26.20 1.20 -22.52
CA GLN A 80 24.75 1.21 -22.30
C GLN A 80 24.45 1.38 -20.81
N PHE A 81 25.23 0.74 -19.97
CA PHE A 81 25.10 0.90 -18.52
C PHE A 81 25.49 2.32 -18.08
N ALA A 82 26.55 2.89 -18.65
CA ALA A 82 26.95 4.28 -18.39
C ALA A 82 25.86 5.28 -18.80
N GLU A 83 25.22 5.08 -19.96
CA GLU A 83 24.09 5.90 -20.41
C GLU A 83 22.91 5.81 -19.44
N LEU A 84 22.54 4.59 -19.05
CA LEU A 84 21.48 4.36 -18.06
C LEU A 84 21.77 5.04 -16.71
N MET A 85 22.99 4.94 -16.21
CA MET A 85 23.40 5.59 -14.96
C MET A 85 23.38 7.12 -15.07
N ASN A 86 23.79 7.67 -16.21
CA ASN A 86 23.70 9.09 -16.47
C ASN A 86 22.23 9.58 -16.51
N ASP A 87 21.33 8.83 -17.12
CA ASP A 87 19.90 9.15 -17.13
C ASP A 87 19.31 9.12 -15.71
N TYR A 88 19.69 8.14 -14.89
CA TYR A 88 19.30 8.10 -13.46
C TYR A 88 19.80 9.31 -12.69
N GLN A 89 21.08 9.67 -12.86
CA GLN A 89 21.66 10.85 -12.20
C GLN A 89 20.96 12.13 -12.64
N ASN A 90 20.73 12.31 -13.93
CA ASN A 90 20.00 13.46 -14.48
C ASN A 90 18.58 13.52 -13.93
N GLY A 91 17.88 12.39 -13.82
CA GLY A 91 16.56 12.30 -13.21
C GLY A 91 16.55 12.75 -11.74
N ILE A 92 17.54 12.31 -10.96
CA ILE A 92 17.70 12.73 -9.56
C ILE A 92 17.99 14.23 -9.46
N PHE A 93 18.85 14.79 -10.32
CA PHE A 93 19.14 16.23 -10.34
C PHE A 93 17.92 17.05 -10.71
N ILE A 94 17.16 16.64 -11.73
CA ILE A 94 15.91 17.32 -12.12
C ILE A 94 14.89 17.27 -10.95
N PHE A 95 14.74 16.12 -10.30
CA PHE A 95 13.87 15.99 -9.15
C PHE A 95 14.28 16.94 -8.01
N LYS A 96 15.57 16.97 -7.66
CA LYS A 96 16.11 17.87 -6.63
C LYS A 96 15.92 19.34 -6.99
N LEU A 97 16.17 19.70 -8.23
CA LEU A 97 15.94 21.05 -8.70
C LEU A 97 14.48 21.46 -8.60
N GLN A 98 13.56 20.56 -8.98
CA GLN A 98 12.12 20.80 -8.84
C GLN A 98 11.71 20.92 -7.36
N GLU A 99 12.27 20.08 -6.49
CA GLU A 99 12.02 20.17 -5.05
C GLU A 99 12.46 21.54 -4.49
N GLU A 100 13.66 21.99 -4.78
CA GLU A 100 14.25 23.21 -4.23
C GLU A 100 13.69 24.48 -4.87
N GLU A 101 13.53 24.50 -6.19
CA GLU A 101 13.16 25.70 -6.93
C GLU A 101 11.65 25.88 -7.11
N VAL A 102 10.89 24.81 -7.01
CA VAL A 102 9.43 24.83 -7.23
C VAL A 102 8.68 24.43 -5.95
N TRP A 103 8.80 23.18 -5.54
CA TRP A 103 7.90 22.65 -4.51
C TRP A 103 8.11 23.28 -3.13
N ASN A 104 9.36 23.52 -2.72
CA ASN A 104 9.67 24.19 -1.44
C ASN A 104 9.32 25.68 -1.44
N LYS A 105 9.14 26.30 -2.62
CA LYS A 105 8.72 27.70 -2.74
C LYS A 105 7.20 27.87 -2.77
N VAL A 106 6.44 26.81 -3.02
CA VAL A 106 4.99 26.84 -2.97
C VAL A 106 4.52 26.85 -1.51
N THR A 107 4.41 28.02 -0.94
CA THR A 107 3.80 28.19 0.38
C THR A 107 2.28 28.07 0.25
N VAL A 108 1.71 27.05 0.87
CA VAL A 108 0.27 26.84 0.91
C VAL A 108 -0.32 27.73 2.00
N ASP A 109 -0.71 28.96 1.61
CA ASP A 109 -1.50 29.85 2.45
C ASP A 109 -2.97 29.43 2.42
N SER A 110 -3.56 29.22 3.59
CA SER A 110 -4.96 28.79 3.72
C SER A 110 -5.94 29.72 3.03
N THR A 111 -5.66 31.02 2.98
CA THR A 111 -6.50 32.00 2.29
C THR A 111 -6.44 31.82 0.77
N LYS A 112 -5.25 31.65 0.24
CA LYS A 112 -5.05 31.38 -1.20
C LYS A 112 -5.67 30.05 -1.61
N LEU A 113 -5.52 29.03 -0.76
CA LEU A 113 -6.14 27.73 -0.98
C LEU A 113 -7.67 27.81 -1.02
N TYR A 114 -8.27 28.54 -0.08
CA TYR A 114 -9.71 28.78 -0.06
C TYR A 114 -10.19 29.54 -1.29
N ASN A 115 -9.48 30.59 -1.70
CA ASN A 115 -9.80 31.33 -2.92
C ASN A 115 -9.71 30.44 -4.16
N PHE A 116 -8.70 29.59 -4.26
CA PHE A 116 -8.55 28.64 -5.36
C PHE A 116 -9.72 27.63 -5.38
N TYR A 117 -10.13 27.14 -4.20
CA TYR A 117 -11.33 26.30 -4.08
C TYR A 117 -12.57 27.03 -4.60
N GLN A 118 -12.83 28.27 -4.18
CA GLN A 118 -13.99 29.05 -4.61
C GLN A 118 -14.01 29.26 -6.13
N MET A 119 -12.86 29.56 -6.72
CA MET A 119 -12.74 29.72 -8.18
C MET A 119 -12.97 28.43 -8.97
N ASN A 120 -12.78 27.29 -8.34
CA ASN A 120 -12.86 25.97 -8.95
C ASN A 120 -13.94 25.09 -8.32
N ILE A 121 -14.88 25.66 -7.58
CA ILE A 121 -15.84 24.93 -6.72
C ILE A 121 -16.63 23.86 -7.48
N SER A 122 -16.95 24.10 -8.74
CA SER A 122 -17.68 23.15 -9.60
C SER A 122 -16.91 21.84 -9.86
N LYS A 123 -15.59 21.82 -9.66
CA LYS A 123 -14.77 20.62 -9.81
C LYS A 123 -14.85 19.70 -8.59
N TYR A 124 -15.27 20.25 -7.46
CA TYR A 124 -15.30 19.54 -6.18
C TYR A 124 -16.74 19.16 -5.84
N SER A 125 -17.19 18.02 -6.31
CA SER A 125 -18.56 17.54 -6.09
C SER A 125 -18.56 16.10 -5.57
N LEU A 126 -19.59 15.77 -4.83
CA LEU A 126 -19.95 14.41 -4.48
C LEU A 126 -21.13 14.01 -5.36
N PRO A 127 -21.07 12.86 -6.04
CA PRO A 127 -22.19 12.33 -6.81
C PRO A 127 -23.32 11.86 -5.88
N ASP A 128 -24.45 11.46 -6.48
CA ASP A 128 -25.50 10.74 -5.76
C ASP A 128 -24.95 9.46 -5.14
N ARG A 129 -25.29 9.22 -3.87
CA ARG A 129 -24.82 8.05 -3.11
C ARG A 129 -25.99 7.40 -2.37
N VAL A 130 -25.87 6.09 -2.21
CA VAL A 130 -26.84 5.27 -1.49
C VAL A 130 -26.15 4.38 -0.47
N GLY A 131 -26.77 4.22 0.70
CA GLY A 131 -26.42 3.20 1.69
C GLY A 131 -27.52 2.15 1.73
N TYR A 132 -27.17 0.89 1.84
CA TYR A 132 -28.13 -0.20 1.82
C TYR A 132 -27.68 -1.37 2.67
N THR A 133 -28.67 -2.23 3.01
CA THR A 133 -28.43 -3.51 3.69
C THR A 133 -28.84 -4.66 2.77
N GLU A 134 -28.02 -5.71 2.71
CA GLU A 134 -28.21 -6.92 1.91
C GLU A 134 -28.54 -8.13 2.80
N ILE A 135 -29.62 -8.81 2.48
CA ILE A 135 -29.85 -10.19 2.87
C ILE A 135 -29.42 -11.06 1.69
N TYR A 136 -28.43 -11.91 1.88
CA TYR A 136 -27.92 -12.80 0.84
C TYR A 136 -28.04 -14.26 1.26
N ALA A 137 -28.50 -15.10 0.34
CA ALA A 137 -28.48 -16.54 0.49
C ALA A 137 -28.02 -17.23 -0.80
N LYS A 138 -27.28 -18.31 -0.66
CA LYS A 138 -26.82 -19.14 -1.81
C LYS A 138 -27.96 -19.86 -2.50
N LYS A 139 -29.00 -20.26 -1.74
CA LYS A 139 -30.11 -21.04 -2.24
C LYS A 139 -31.35 -20.16 -2.48
N ASP A 140 -31.96 -20.32 -3.65
CA ASP A 140 -33.20 -19.64 -4.02
C ASP A 140 -34.35 -19.89 -3.01
N SER A 141 -34.49 -21.13 -2.51
CA SER A 141 -35.51 -21.45 -1.53
C SER A 141 -35.35 -20.69 -0.22
N VAL A 142 -34.11 -20.42 0.21
CA VAL A 142 -33.80 -19.69 1.46
C VAL A 142 -34.15 -18.22 1.30
N ILE A 143 -33.71 -17.59 0.21
CA ILE A 143 -34.01 -16.16 -0.01
C ILE A 143 -35.49 -15.90 -0.19
N LYS A 144 -36.22 -16.81 -0.86
CA LYS A 144 -37.69 -16.75 -0.97
C LYS A 144 -38.40 -16.89 0.38
N SER A 145 -37.85 -17.74 1.27
CA SER A 145 -38.36 -17.84 2.64
C SER A 145 -38.19 -16.52 3.39
N TYR A 146 -36.99 -15.92 3.31
CA TYR A 146 -36.73 -14.59 3.92
C TYR A 146 -37.67 -13.50 3.34
N TYR A 147 -37.88 -13.52 2.03
CA TYR A 147 -38.82 -12.59 1.40
C TYR A 147 -40.27 -12.77 1.91
N SER A 148 -40.69 -14.01 2.08
CA SER A 148 -42.01 -14.31 2.66
C SER A 148 -42.14 -13.83 4.11
N MET A 149 -41.10 -13.99 4.91
CA MET A 149 -41.04 -13.47 6.28
C MET A 149 -41.13 -11.94 6.32
N LEU A 150 -40.40 -11.25 5.43
CA LEU A 150 -40.50 -9.79 5.29
C LEU A 150 -41.89 -9.34 4.92
N LYS A 151 -42.58 -10.04 4.00
CA LYS A 151 -43.98 -9.77 3.64
C LYS A 151 -44.92 -10.02 4.80
N ALA A 152 -44.59 -10.90 5.70
CA ALA A 152 -45.36 -11.16 6.93
C ALA A 152 -45.07 -10.15 8.06
N GLY A 153 -44.15 -9.20 7.84
CA GLY A 153 -43.79 -8.14 8.81
C GLY A 153 -42.61 -8.43 9.68
N GLU A 154 -41.79 -9.47 9.36
CA GLU A 154 -40.52 -9.74 10.07
C GLU A 154 -39.54 -8.59 9.86
N ASN A 155 -38.71 -8.34 10.88
CA ASN A 155 -37.74 -7.25 10.86
C ASN A 155 -36.59 -7.57 9.90
N PHE A 156 -36.32 -6.62 8.98
CA PHE A 156 -35.27 -6.77 7.99
C PHE A 156 -33.87 -6.96 8.61
N ASP A 157 -33.55 -6.21 9.68
CA ASP A 157 -32.22 -6.29 10.32
C ASP A 157 -32.00 -7.64 11.02
N VAL A 158 -33.05 -8.26 11.55
CA VAL A 158 -33.01 -9.61 12.15
C VAL A 158 -32.65 -10.64 11.05
N LEU A 159 -33.23 -10.54 9.89
CA LEU A 159 -32.94 -11.44 8.77
C LEU A 159 -31.57 -11.13 8.14
N ALA A 160 -31.19 -9.88 8.06
CA ALA A 160 -29.88 -9.44 7.52
C ALA A 160 -28.71 -9.94 8.37
N ALA A 161 -28.90 -10.09 9.67
CA ALA A 161 -27.88 -10.71 10.55
C ALA A 161 -27.52 -12.16 10.16
N ASN A 162 -28.43 -12.85 9.43
CA ASN A 162 -28.22 -14.20 8.91
C ASN A 162 -27.66 -14.23 7.49
N THR A 163 -27.21 -13.09 6.94
CA THR A 163 -26.63 -13.04 5.60
C THR A 163 -25.45 -14.00 5.45
N GLU A 164 -25.43 -14.72 4.33
CA GLU A 164 -24.32 -15.61 3.98
C GLU A 164 -23.18 -14.88 3.23
N ARG A 165 -23.30 -13.57 2.99
CA ARG A 165 -22.28 -12.75 2.35
C ARG A 165 -21.14 -12.46 3.32
N THR A 166 -20.01 -13.14 3.15
CA THR A 166 -18.87 -13.07 4.08
C THR A 166 -18.29 -11.67 4.26
N GLN A 167 -18.28 -10.86 3.19
CA GLN A 167 -17.69 -9.51 3.18
C GLN A 167 -18.41 -8.50 4.09
N VAL A 168 -19.70 -8.71 4.34
CA VAL A 168 -20.55 -7.81 5.16
C VAL A 168 -21.24 -8.53 6.31
N LYS A 169 -20.84 -9.76 6.59
CA LYS A 169 -21.43 -10.56 7.67
C LYS A 169 -21.24 -9.92 9.04
N ASP A 170 -20.05 -9.41 9.31
CA ASP A 170 -19.72 -8.74 10.57
C ASP A 170 -20.45 -7.40 10.73
N LYS A 171 -20.96 -6.83 9.62
CA LYS A 171 -21.78 -5.62 9.58
C LYS A 171 -23.27 -5.93 9.43
N ASN A 172 -23.70 -7.17 9.61
CA ASN A 172 -25.10 -7.61 9.42
C ASN A 172 -25.68 -7.21 8.05
N GLY A 173 -24.88 -7.40 7.00
CA GLY A 173 -25.28 -7.09 5.64
C GLY A 173 -25.23 -5.62 5.24
N LYS A 174 -24.78 -4.70 6.09
CA LYS A 174 -24.75 -3.25 5.81
C LYS A 174 -23.57 -2.87 4.93
N TYR A 175 -23.87 -2.05 3.92
CA TYR A 175 -22.90 -1.37 3.06
C TYR A 175 -22.85 0.11 3.41
N ASP A 176 -21.65 0.65 3.51
CA ASP A 176 -21.43 2.08 3.66
C ASP A 176 -21.94 2.83 2.41
N LEU A 177 -22.04 4.18 2.49
CA LEU A 177 -22.46 5.00 1.35
C LEU A 177 -21.60 4.73 0.12
N GLN A 178 -22.23 4.33 -0.97
CA GLN A 178 -21.63 4.08 -2.27
C GLN A 178 -22.19 5.04 -3.32
N GLU A 179 -21.36 5.43 -4.25
CA GLU A 179 -21.77 6.19 -5.42
C GLU A 179 -22.78 5.38 -6.25
N VAL A 180 -23.86 6.03 -6.67
CA VAL A 180 -24.86 5.42 -7.54
C VAL A 180 -24.22 5.07 -8.88
N GLY A 181 -24.29 3.79 -9.23
CA GLY A 181 -23.67 3.27 -10.44
C GLY A 181 -22.28 2.66 -10.24
N SER A 182 -21.67 2.80 -9.07
CA SER A 182 -20.40 2.10 -8.76
C SER A 182 -20.55 0.58 -8.69
N THR A 183 -21.74 0.10 -8.34
CA THR A 183 -22.13 -1.31 -8.36
C THR A 183 -23.54 -1.48 -8.93
N GLU A 184 -23.87 -2.68 -9.42
CA GLU A 184 -25.26 -2.98 -9.83
C GLU A 184 -26.23 -2.83 -8.67
N PHE A 185 -25.84 -3.18 -7.46
CA PHE A 185 -26.69 -3.01 -6.27
C PHE A 185 -26.97 -1.54 -5.98
N SER A 186 -25.98 -0.66 -6.08
CA SER A 186 -26.19 0.77 -5.87
C SER A 186 -27.18 1.38 -6.88
N LYS A 187 -27.19 0.89 -8.13
CA LYS A 187 -28.20 1.28 -9.14
C LYS A 187 -29.60 0.78 -8.78
N VAL A 188 -29.72 -0.50 -8.42
CA VAL A 188 -30.99 -1.13 -8.07
C VAL A 188 -31.60 -0.44 -6.86
N VAL A 189 -30.82 -0.24 -5.80
CA VAL A 189 -31.27 0.40 -4.56
C VAL A 189 -31.68 1.86 -4.79
N ASN A 190 -30.98 2.57 -5.67
CA ASN A 190 -31.32 3.96 -6.00
C ASN A 190 -32.71 4.11 -6.63
N ASN A 191 -33.24 3.06 -7.26
CA ASN A 191 -34.59 3.05 -7.85
C ASN A 191 -35.70 2.83 -6.82
N LEU A 192 -35.39 2.46 -5.58
CA LEU A 192 -36.34 2.37 -4.49
C LEU A 192 -36.77 3.79 -4.08
N ASN A 193 -38.07 3.98 -3.75
CA ASN A 193 -38.63 5.30 -3.54
C ASN A 193 -38.34 5.85 -2.13
N ASN A 194 -38.57 5.03 -1.11
CA ASN A 194 -38.50 5.47 0.28
C ASN A 194 -37.42 4.73 1.05
N LEU A 195 -36.90 5.37 2.08
CA LEU A 195 -36.01 4.70 3.05
C LEU A 195 -36.79 3.56 3.71
N GLY A 196 -36.16 2.39 3.81
CA GLY A 196 -36.77 1.16 4.30
C GLY A 196 -37.42 0.29 3.22
N ASP A 197 -37.68 0.83 2.02
CA ASP A 197 -38.15 0.02 0.89
C ASP A 197 -37.07 -1.04 0.54
N TYR A 198 -37.51 -2.22 0.13
CA TYR A 198 -36.64 -3.31 -0.23
C TYR A 198 -37.04 -3.99 -1.54
N THR A 199 -36.10 -4.61 -2.20
CA THR A 199 -36.32 -5.31 -3.47
C THR A 199 -36.99 -6.65 -3.25
N GLU A 200 -37.58 -7.18 -4.31
CA GLU A 200 -37.78 -8.63 -4.41
C GLU A 200 -36.43 -9.35 -4.45
N PRO A 201 -36.38 -10.69 -4.27
CA PRO A 201 -35.18 -11.46 -4.49
C PRO A 201 -34.62 -11.23 -5.90
N ILE A 202 -33.37 -10.80 -5.99
CA ILE A 202 -32.65 -10.58 -7.25
C ILE A 202 -31.47 -11.54 -7.36
N PRO A 203 -31.11 -12.01 -8.55
CA PRO A 203 -29.88 -12.76 -8.76
C PRO A 203 -28.65 -11.96 -8.36
N SER A 204 -27.69 -12.58 -7.72
CA SER A 204 -26.43 -11.99 -7.35
C SER A 204 -25.29 -13.01 -7.45
N PRO A 205 -24.02 -12.60 -7.52
CA PRO A 205 -22.90 -13.53 -7.63
C PRO A 205 -22.93 -14.60 -6.55
N GLY A 206 -23.09 -15.85 -6.97
CA GLY A 206 -23.12 -17.02 -6.11
C GLY A 206 -24.45 -17.33 -5.40
N GLY A 207 -25.55 -16.57 -5.70
CA GLY A 207 -26.84 -16.78 -5.07
C GLY A 207 -27.86 -15.69 -5.38
N PHE A 208 -28.59 -15.26 -4.37
CA PHE A 208 -29.68 -14.30 -4.47
C PHE A 208 -29.63 -13.31 -3.32
N SER A 209 -30.07 -12.07 -3.57
CA SER A 209 -30.06 -10.98 -2.59
C SER A 209 -31.40 -10.28 -2.52
N ILE A 210 -31.74 -9.76 -1.34
CA ILE A 210 -32.77 -8.76 -1.10
C ILE A 210 -32.05 -7.53 -0.57
N LEU A 211 -32.27 -6.37 -1.18
CA LEU A 211 -31.59 -5.12 -0.84
C LEU A 211 -32.61 -4.15 -0.24
N ARG A 212 -32.27 -3.52 0.88
CA ARG A 212 -33.09 -2.46 1.49
C ARG A 212 -32.35 -1.14 1.38
N LEU A 213 -33.04 -0.10 0.95
CA LEU A 213 -32.54 1.26 0.93
C LEU A 213 -32.51 1.82 2.36
N ASP A 214 -31.33 2.11 2.88
CA ASP A 214 -31.15 2.68 4.22
C ASP A 214 -30.90 4.19 4.19
N PHE A 215 -30.23 4.68 3.13
CA PHE A 215 -29.88 6.09 3.02
C PHE A 215 -29.74 6.53 1.55
N LYS A 216 -30.19 7.77 1.26
CA LYS A 216 -29.89 8.48 0.00
C LYS A 216 -29.22 9.81 0.29
N ALA A 217 -28.10 10.06 -0.34
CA ALA A 217 -27.41 11.34 -0.31
C ALA A 217 -27.34 11.90 -1.73
N PRO A 218 -28.09 12.97 -2.04
CA PRO A 218 -28.06 13.59 -3.36
C PRO A 218 -26.67 14.17 -3.66
N ALA A 219 -26.39 14.33 -4.95
CA ALA A 219 -25.21 15.01 -5.42
C ALA A 219 -25.14 16.43 -4.84
N ARG A 220 -23.95 16.82 -4.40
CA ARG A 220 -23.71 18.16 -3.86
C ARG A 220 -22.24 18.56 -4.05
N LEU A 221 -22.00 19.84 -3.95
CA LEU A 221 -20.62 20.32 -3.83
C LEU A 221 -20.02 19.88 -2.49
N LYS A 222 -18.73 19.54 -2.52
CA LYS A 222 -17.94 19.30 -1.31
C LYS A 222 -17.75 20.62 -0.58
N THR A 223 -17.76 20.60 0.72
CA THR A 223 -17.26 21.75 1.51
C THR A 223 -15.77 21.89 1.31
N PHE A 224 -15.21 23.05 1.68
CA PHE A 224 -13.76 23.27 1.62
C PHE A 224 -12.98 22.20 2.42
N GLU A 225 -13.45 21.86 3.62
CA GLU A 225 -12.80 20.85 4.46
C GLU A 225 -12.85 19.44 3.81
N GLU A 226 -13.96 19.09 3.16
CA GLU A 226 -14.08 17.82 2.43
C GLU A 226 -13.19 17.76 1.18
N ALA A 227 -12.99 18.89 0.52
CA ALA A 227 -12.19 19.01 -0.69
C ALA A 227 -10.72 19.35 -0.44
N LYS A 228 -10.32 19.65 0.80
CA LYS A 228 -9.04 20.27 1.15
C LYS A 228 -7.81 19.54 0.59
N ALA A 229 -7.78 18.22 0.64
CA ALA A 229 -6.68 17.44 0.10
C ALA A 229 -6.58 17.56 -1.44
N GLU A 230 -7.72 17.48 -2.13
CA GLU A 230 -7.81 17.62 -3.60
C GLU A 230 -7.44 19.04 -4.03
N VAL A 231 -7.96 20.03 -3.32
CA VAL A 231 -7.68 21.46 -3.56
C VAL A 231 -6.20 21.75 -3.35
N SER A 232 -5.59 21.19 -2.30
CA SER A 232 -4.17 21.39 -2.00
C SER A 232 -3.28 20.84 -3.12
N GLY A 233 -3.56 19.62 -3.59
CA GLY A 233 -2.83 19.02 -4.71
C GLY A 233 -2.99 19.82 -6.00
N ALA A 234 -4.23 20.21 -6.33
CA ALA A 234 -4.52 20.99 -7.53
C ALA A 234 -3.89 22.41 -7.48
N TYR A 235 -3.87 23.02 -6.29
CA TYR A 235 -3.24 24.32 -6.09
C TYR A 235 -1.71 24.25 -6.22
N GLN A 236 -1.09 23.23 -5.65
CA GLN A 236 0.35 23.01 -5.81
C GLN A 236 0.73 22.81 -7.28
N GLU A 237 -0.04 22.02 -8.01
CA GLU A 237 0.17 21.82 -9.45
C GLU A 237 -0.01 23.14 -10.23
N TYR A 238 -1.03 23.92 -9.90
CA TYR A 238 -1.28 25.22 -10.52
C TYR A 238 -0.12 26.20 -10.29
N GLU A 239 0.35 26.33 -9.05
CA GLU A 239 1.47 27.22 -8.71
C GLU A 239 2.79 26.73 -9.32
N SER A 240 3.02 25.40 -9.35
CA SER A 240 4.22 24.81 -9.97
C SER A 240 4.34 25.10 -11.48
N LYS A 241 3.20 25.21 -12.18
CA LYS A 241 3.17 25.55 -13.61
C LYS A 241 3.36 27.05 -13.87
N ARG A 242 3.16 27.87 -12.84
CA ARG A 242 3.25 29.32 -12.91
C ARG A 242 4.65 29.85 -12.62
N LEU A 243 5.43 29.11 -11.83
CA LEU A 243 6.84 29.39 -11.52
C LEU A 243 7.76 28.92 -12.66
#